data_4e6e819e7ec4e8184d7680ff2088d955
#
_entry.id   4e6e819e7ec4e8184d7680ff2088d955
#
_cell.length_a   1.000
_cell.length_b   1.000
_cell.length_c   1.000
_cell.angle_alpha   90.00
_cell.angle_beta   90.00
_cell.angle_gamma   90.00
#
_symmetry.space_group_name_H-M   'P 1'
#
loop_
_entity.id
_entity.type
_entity.pdbx_description
1 polymer ?
#
loop_
_entity_poly.entity_id
_entity_poly.type
_entity_poly.pdbx_seq_one_letter_code
_entity_poly.pdbx_strand_id
1 'polypeptide(L)'
;MASFSVVDLDELEGEGPGGAVRKVRRALDARAFGFNYFSLPPNAEGLEHDEEASKQEEVVFVVKGGGTMRVDGETIELKPGRFVRLDPSATRVPVAGDDGLEFVTFGAPVGGGYEPPSWG
;
A
#
# COMPACT_ATOMS: atom_id res chain seq x y z
N MET A 1 20.33 -1.62 -22.69
CA MET A 1 19.28 -1.67 -21.68
C MET A 1 19.87 -1.49 -20.30
N ALA A 2 19.32 -0.58 -19.54
CA ALA A 2 19.73 -0.44 -18.15
C ALA A 2 19.16 -1.60 -17.32
N SER A 3 19.93 -2.04 -16.33
CA SER A 3 19.52 -3.08 -15.39
C SER A 3 18.75 -2.50 -14.20
N PHE A 4 18.44 -1.22 -14.23
CA PHE A 4 17.75 -0.54 -13.14
C PHE A 4 16.89 0.60 -13.68
N SER A 5 15.96 1.06 -12.86
CA SER A 5 15.16 2.25 -13.12
C SER A 5 15.03 3.07 -11.83
N VAL A 6 14.80 4.37 -11.96
CA VAL A 6 14.72 5.28 -10.81
C VAL A 6 13.55 6.22 -11.03
N VAL A 7 12.79 6.48 -9.98
CA VAL A 7 11.76 7.51 -9.97
C VAL A 7 11.73 8.18 -8.60
N ASP A 8 11.58 9.49 -8.59
CA ASP A 8 11.36 10.24 -7.37
C ASP A 8 9.86 10.47 -7.17
N LEU A 9 9.42 10.40 -5.94
CA LEU A 9 8.00 10.48 -5.62
C LEU A 9 7.37 11.79 -6.12
N ASP A 10 8.09 12.90 -6.03
CA ASP A 10 7.62 14.21 -6.45
C ASP A 10 7.50 14.38 -7.97
N GLU A 11 8.05 13.44 -8.75
CA GLU A 11 7.87 13.41 -10.20
C GLU A 11 6.53 12.79 -10.62
N LEU A 12 5.84 12.13 -9.69
CA LEU A 12 4.62 11.40 -9.97
C LEU A 12 3.39 12.23 -9.59
N GLU A 13 2.43 12.30 -10.51
CA GLU A 13 1.14 12.89 -10.22
C GLU A 13 0.29 11.94 -9.39
N GLY A 14 -0.54 12.51 -8.50
CA GLY A 14 -1.54 11.74 -7.78
C GLY A 14 -2.65 11.30 -8.72
N GLU A 15 -3.06 10.05 -8.63
CA GLU A 15 -4.13 9.45 -9.44
C GLU A 15 -5.21 8.89 -8.52
N GLY A 16 -6.34 8.52 -9.11
CA GLY A 16 -7.48 8.00 -8.37
C GLY A 16 -8.25 9.08 -7.61
N PRO A 17 -9.23 8.68 -6.80
CA PRO A 17 -10.05 9.63 -6.03
C PRO A 17 -9.19 10.52 -5.13
N GLY A 18 -9.34 11.84 -5.27
CA GLY A 18 -8.57 12.82 -4.51
C GLY A 18 -7.07 12.84 -4.82
N GLY A 19 -6.61 12.18 -5.90
CA GLY A 19 -5.20 12.13 -6.24
C GLY A 19 -4.35 11.35 -5.24
N ALA A 20 -4.94 10.40 -4.53
CA ALA A 20 -4.31 9.74 -3.39
C ALA A 20 -3.18 8.77 -3.76
N VAL A 21 -3.18 8.24 -4.99
CA VAL A 21 -2.27 7.17 -5.38
C VAL A 21 -1.17 7.67 -6.30
N ARG A 22 0.08 7.36 -5.99
CA ARG A 22 1.18 7.52 -6.92
C ARG A 22 1.63 6.15 -7.40
N LYS A 23 1.58 5.95 -8.71
CA LYS A 23 1.79 4.65 -9.36
C LYS A 23 3.28 4.34 -9.53
N VAL A 24 3.95 4.08 -8.42
CA VAL A 24 5.40 3.87 -8.36
C VAL A 24 5.82 2.62 -9.15
N ARG A 25 5.11 1.52 -8.95
CA ARG A 25 5.41 0.27 -9.68
C ARG A 25 5.40 0.51 -11.19
N ARG A 26 4.38 1.18 -11.69
CA ARG A 26 4.25 1.46 -13.13
C ARG A 26 5.40 2.32 -13.63
N ALA A 27 5.76 3.35 -12.88
CA ALA A 27 6.84 4.26 -13.26
C ALA A 27 8.19 3.56 -13.31
N LEU A 28 8.43 2.60 -12.41
CA LEU A 28 9.66 1.80 -12.38
C LEU A 28 9.63 0.63 -13.36
N ASP A 29 8.46 0.29 -13.91
CA ASP A 29 8.24 -0.92 -14.71
C ASP A 29 8.63 -2.20 -13.96
N ALA A 30 8.39 -2.23 -12.67
CA ALA A 30 8.63 -3.42 -11.85
C ALA A 30 7.52 -4.44 -12.12
N ARG A 31 7.87 -5.73 -12.19
CA ARG A 31 6.96 -6.78 -12.62
C ARG A 31 6.78 -7.92 -11.64
N ALA A 32 7.66 -8.02 -10.63
CA ALA A 32 7.64 -9.16 -9.73
C ALA A 32 6.55 -9.07 -8.65
N PHE A 33 6.19 -7.86 -8.26
CA PHE A 33 5.17 -7.62 -7.24
C PHE A 33 4.58 -6.23 -7.41
N GLY A 34 3.40 -6.02 -6.81
CA GLY A 34 2.72 -4.72 -6.85
C GLY A 34 3.13 -3.85 -5.69
N PHE A 35 3.28 -2.54 -5.92
CA PHE A 35 3.47 -1.57 -4.86
C PHE A 35 3.11 -0.17 -5.36
N ASN A 36 2.57 0.63 -4.45
CA ASN A 36 2.24 2.02 -4.75
C ASN A 36 2.36 2.85 -3.48
N TYR A 37 2.46 4.16 -3.66
CA TYR A 37 2.51 5.12 -2.58
C TYR A 37 1.16 5.82 -2.47
N PHE A 38 0.66 5.95 -1.24
CA PHE A 38 -0.64 6.57 -0.97
C PHE A 38 -0.46 7.77 -0.06
N SER A 39 -1.22 8.83 -0.35
CA SER A 39 -1.24 10.03 0.47
C SER A 39 -2.70 10.46 0.64
N LEU A 40 -3.20 10.35 1.86
CA LEU A 40 -4.55 10.77 2.21
C LEU A 40 -4.47 12.08 3.00
N PRO A 41 -5.22 13.11 2.61
CA PRO A 41 -5.27 14.34 3.38
C PRO A 41 -5.92 14.13 4.74
N PRO A 42 -5.80 15.10 5.67
CA PRO A 42 -6.38 14.97 7.00
C PRO A 42 -7.84 14.51 6.97
N ASN A 43 -8.13 13.52 7.78
CA ASN A 43 -9.47 12.95 7.99
C ASN A 43 -10.12 12.31 6.76
N ALA A 44 -9.39 12.12 5.69
CA ALA A 44 -9.90 11.46 4.49
C ALA A 44 -9.99 9.95 4.69
N GLU A 45 -11.02 9.36 4.10
CA GLU A 45 -11.23 7.92 4.07
C GLU A 45 -10.86 7.39 2.69
N GLY A 46 -10.07 6.31 2.66
CA GLY A 46 -9.71 5.64 1.42
C GLY A 46 -10.85 4.74 0.93
N LEU A 47 -10.60 4.03 -0.16
CA LEU A 47 -11.57 3.09 -0.70
C LEU A 47 -11.58 1.79 0.10
N GLU A 48 -12.78 1.33 0.45
CA GLU A 48 -12.95 0.01 1.03
C GLU A 48 -12.83 -1.04 -0.06
N HIS A 49 -11.96 -2.02 0.13
CA HIS A 49 -11.78 -3.07 -0.86
C HIS A 49 -11.11 -4.30 -0.23
N ASP A 50 -11.10 -5.39 -0.98
CA ASP A 50 -10.27 -6.56 -0.73
C ASP A 50 -9.45 -6.87 -2.00
N GLU A 51 -8.60 -7.87 -1.90
CA GLU A 51 -7.76 -8.33 -3.02
C GLU A 51 -8.07 -9.78 -3.38
N GLU A 52 -9.28 -10.24 -3.11
CA GLU A 52 -9.66 -11.63 -3.32
C GLU A 52 -9.59 -12.03 -4.80
N ALA A 53 -9.99 -11.13 -5.69
CA ALA A 53 -9.96 -11.40 -7.13
C ALA A 53 -8.54 -11.58 -7.66
N SER A 54 -7.58 -10.83 -7.16
CA SER A 54 -6.16 -10.92 -7.55
C SER A 54 -5.38 -11.93 -6.72
N LYS A 55 -5.97 -12.43 -5.63
CA LYS A 55 -5.32 -13.35 -4.67
C LYS A 55 -4.07 -12.77 -4.02
N GLN A 56 -3.96 -11.46 -3.97
CA GLN A 56 -2.77 -10.81 -3.42
C GLN A 56 -2.82 -10.72 -1.90
N GLU A 57 -1.76 -11.21 -1.26
CA GLU A 57 -1.42 -10.82 0.09
C GLU A 57 -0.80 -9.43 0.00
N GLU A 58 -1.19 -8.53 0.88
CA GLU A 58 -0.73 -7.16 0.86
C GLU A 58 -0.11 -6.77 2.20
N VAL A 59 0.95 -5.99 2.15
CA VAL A 59 1.54 -5.39 3.33
C VAL A 59 1.49 -3.88 3.19
N VAL A 60 1.02 -3.22 4.22
CA VAL A 60 0.99 -1.76 4.32
C VAL A 60 2.10 -1.33 5.26
N PHE A 61 2.91 -0.37 4.84
CA PHE A 61 3.93 0.25 5.69
C PHE A 61 3.63 1.74 5.82
N VAL A 62 3.41 2.20 7.05
CA VAL A 62 3.09 3.60 7.32
C VAL A 62 4.37 4.43 7.35
N VAL A 63 4.42 5.46 6.50
CA VAL A 63 5.59 6.33 6.35
C VAL A 63 5.45 7.58 7.21
N LYS A 64 4.28 8.23 7.18
CA LYS A 64 4.11 9.55 7.78
C LYS A 64 2.64 9.75 8.18
N GLY A 65 2.43 10.61 9.17
CA GLY A 65 1.09 10.90 9.66
C GLY A 65 0.54 9.77 10.52
N GLY A 66 -0.74 9.53 10.44
CA GLY A 66 -1.39 8.48 11.21
C GLY A 66 -2.88 8.39 10.92
N GLY A 67 -3.52 7.47 11.59
CA GLY A 67 -4.94 7.22 11.45
C GLY A 67 -5.28 5.82 11.88
N THR A 68 -6.24 5.22 11.17
CA THR A 68 -6.69 3.86 11.45
C THR A 68 -6.90 3.08 10.16
N MET A 69 -6.85 1.77 10.28
CA MET A 69 -7.28 0.86 9.22
C MET A 69 -8.41 0.01 9.81
N ARG A 70 -9.58 0.05 9.19
CA ARG A 70 -10.65 -0.91 9.52
C ARG A 70 -10.43 -2.15 8.69
N VAL A 71 -10.39 -3.30 9.33
CA VAL A 71 -10.18 -4.61 8.69
C VAL A 71 -11.21 -5.57 9.23
N ASP A 72 -12.13 -6.02 8.40
CA ASP A 72 -13.17 -6.99 8.76
C ASP A 72 -13.91 -6.60 10.06
N GLY A 73 -14.19 -5.32 10.24
CA GLY A 73 -14.89 -4.79 11.42
C GLY A 73 -14.00 -4.47 12.62
N GLU A 74 -12.72 -4.81 12.57
CA GLU A 74 -11.76 -4.43 13.59
C GLU A 74 -11.02 -3.16 13.20
N THR A 75 -10.52 -2.42 14.18
CA THR A 75 -9.79 -1.18 13.97
C THR A 75 -8.35 -1.33 14.41
N ILE A 76 -7.43 -0.99 13.51
CA ILE A 76 -5.99 -1.03 13.77
C ILE A 76 -5.47 0.39 13.72
N GLU A 77 -4.72 0.82 14.74
CA GLU A 77 -4.06 2.12 14.71
C GLU A 77 -2.92 2.10 13.68
N LEU A 78 -2.84 3.15 12.87
CA LEU A 78 -1.74 3.36 11.91
C LEU A 78 -0.86 4.49 12.43
N LYS A 79 0.43 4.21 12.52
CA LYS A 79 1.46 5.15 12.96
C LYS A 79 2.75 4.91 12.18
N PRO A 80 3.63 5.90 12.05
CA PRO A 80 4.88 5.73 11.30
C PRO A 80 5.68 4.53 11.79
N GLY A 81 6.17 3.73 10.84
CA GLY A 81 6.93 2.52 11.13
C GLY A 81 6.11 1.27 11.36
N ARG A 82 4.79 1.36 11.36
CA ARG A 82 3.93 0.18 11.52
C ARG A 82 3.75 -0.55 10.21
N PHE A 83 3.89 -1.87 10.26
CA PHE A 83 3.56 -2.78 9.17
C PHE A 83 2.27 -3.51 9.47
N VAL A 84 1.40 -3.63 8.48
CA VAL A 84 0.16 -4.40 8.59
C VAL A 84 0.10 -5.37 7.42
N ARG A 85 -0.02 -6.67 7.72
CA ARG A 85 -0.23 -7.70 6.70
C ARG A 85 -1.73 -7.98 6.56
N LEU A 86 -2.20 -8.05 5.33
CA LEU A 86 -3.60 -8.27 5.01
C LEU A 86 -3.75 -9.49 4.11
N ASP A 87 -4.61 -10.41 4.51
CA ASP A 87 -5.00 -11.53 3.66
C ASP A 87 -5.74 -11.00 2.42
N PRO A 88 -5.70 -11.74 1.29
CA PRO A 88 -6.46 -11.35 0.10
C PRO A 88 -7.95 -11.12 0.37
N SER A 89 -8.54 -11.92 1.26
CA SER A 89 -9.98 -11.84 1.58
C SER A 89 -10.34 -10.75 2.59
N ALA A 90 -9.36 -10.14 3.24
CA ALA A 90 -9.64 -9.13 4.27
C ALA A 90 -10.17 -7.85 3.62
N THR A 91 -11.35 -7.42 4.01
CA THR A 91 -11.91 -6.13 3.59
C THR A 91 -11.27 -5.03 4.43
N ARG A 92 -10.63 -4.06 3.78
CA ARG A 92 -9.89 -3.02 4.48
C ARG A 92 -10.24 -1.64 3.94
N VAL A 93 -10.17 -0.66 4.84
CA VAL A 93 -10.27 0.74 4.49
C VAL A 93 -9.37 1.58 5.40
N PRO A 94 -8.42 2.34 4.82
CA PRO A 94 -7.60 3.26 5.59
C PRO A 94 -8.35 4.57 5.84
N VAL A 95 -8.18 5.14 7.02
CA VAL A 95 -8.76 6.43 7.39
C VAL A 95 -7.65 7.29 7.98
N ALA A 96 -7.38 8.44 7.34
CA ALA A 96 -6.39 9.37 7.85
C ALA A 96 -6.87 10.07 9.11
N GLY A 97 -5.95 10.33 10.02
CA GLY A 97 -6.20 11.20 11.17
C GLY A 97 -5.98 12.67 10.83
N ASP A 98 -5.84 13.49 11.87
CA ASP A 98 -5.76 14.95 11.73
C ASP A 98 -4.54 15.44 10.96
N ASP A 99 -3.48 14.65 10.93
CA ASP A 99 -2.22 15.00 10.24
C ASP A 99 -2.09 14.40 8.85
N GLY A 100 -3.14 13.76 8.35
CA GLY A 100 -3.07 12.99 7.12
C GLY A 100 -2.38 11.65 7.33
N LEU A 101 -2.24 10.89 6.24
CA LEU A 101 -1.67 9.54 6.29
C LEU A 101 -0.94 9.25 4.99
N GLU A 102 0.33 8.88 5.09
CA GLU A 102 1.10 8.43 3.93
C GLU A 102 1.63 7.03 4.20
N PHE A 103 1.44 6.15 3.23
CA PHE A 103 1.84 4.75 3.37
C PHE A 103 2.18 4.13 2.02
N VAL A 104 2.93 3.05 2.08
CA VAL A 104 3.25 2.23 0.91
C VAL A 104 2.56 0.89 1.05
N THR A 105 2.04 0.38 -0.04
CA THR A 105 1.51 -0.98 -0.09
C THR A 105 2.40 -1.85 -0.95
N PHE A 106 2.58 -3.10 -0.53
CA PHE A 106 3.29 -4.13 -1.29
C PHE A 106 2.36 -5.33 -1.42
N GLY A 107 2.23 -5.89 -2.61
CA GLY A 107 1.35 -7.03 -2.81
C GLY A 107 1.86 -7.98 -3.86
N ALA A 108 1.62 -9.27 -3.63
CA ALA A 108 1.89 -10.32 -4.58
C ALA A 108 0.93 -11.49 -4.33
N PRO A 109 0.61 -12.28 -5.36
CA PRO A 109 -0.25 -13.43 -5.18
C PRO A 109 0.37 -14.46 -4.23
N VAL A 110 -0.45 -14.99 -3.32
CA VAL A 110 -0.03 -16.11 -2.48
C VAL A 110 0.23 -17.32 -3.40
N GLY A 111 1.36 -17.98 -3.20
CA GLY A 111 1.76 -19.10 -4.05
C GLY A 111 2.36 -18.69 -5.39
N GLY A 112 2.70 -17.42 -5.56
CA GLY A 112 3.24 -16.86 -6.81
C GLY A 112 4.72 -17.13 -7.08
N GLY A 113 5.36 -17.99 -6.30
CA GLY A 113 6.75 -18.40 -6.54
C GLY A 113 7.79 -17.78 -5.64
N TYR A 114 7.40 -16.87 -4.75
CA TYR A 114 8.34 -16.35 -3.77
C TYR A 114 8.69 -17.42 -2.74
N GLU A 115 9.97 -17.63 -2.51
CA GLU A 115 10.48 -18.51 -1.46
C GLU A 115 11.41 -17.70 -0.56
N PRO A 116 11.10 -17.56 0.73
CA PRO A 116 11.99 -16.84 1.64
C PRO A 116 13.34 -17.55 1.73
N PRO A 117 14.44 -16.79 1.72
CA PRO A 117 15.75 -17.37 1.97
C PRO A 117 15.86 -17.86 3.43
N SER A 118 16.88 -18.66 3.73
CA SER A 118 17.02 -19.24 5.06
C SER A 118 17.19 -18.23 6.19
N TRP A 119 17.67 -17.01 5.89
CA TRP A 119 17.86 -15.94 6.86
C TRP A 119 16.62 -15.03 7.01
N GLY A 120 15.65 -15.18 6.18
CA GLY A 120 14.48 -14.31 6.13
C GLY A 120 13.21 -15.09 6.03
#